data_1a2f886077df2147445d0a53b6f6be70
#
_entry.id   1a2f886077df2147445d0a53b6f6be70
#
_cell.length_a   1.000
_cell.length_b   1.000
_cell.length_c   1.000
_cell.angle_alpha   90.00
_cell.angle_beta   90.00
_cell.angle_gamma   90.00
#
_symmetry.space_group_name_H-M   'P 1'
#
loop_
_entity.id
_entity.type
_entity.pdbx_description
1 polymer ?
#
loop_
_entity_poly.entity_id
_entity_poly.type
_entity_poly.pdbx_seq_one_letter_code
_entity_poly.pdbx_strand_id
1 'polypeptide(L)'
;TSVGVDDPLGYVISVIMIGFSILALWLAARVMKGRDYATLQKGGGALQKRRLSAWESVLAYGWIALVLAVTLAPHVGILLMSFAKVWSFSVLPDAYTLEHYATVFSDASGMIGNTLLYCVLAAGLDVVLGTAIAYLILRTRLPARQWLDWLASAALAIPGLVLAIGYLRLFKGVHVPFTDKLVIHSWVLIMLAYAVRRLPYALRSCMAALQQVHVSLEEAAQSLGASRLSTIRRVVVP
;
A
#
# COMPACT_ATOMS: atom_id res chain seq x y z
N THR A 1 -19.69 2.43 -27.24
CA THR A 1 -19.52 3.86 -26.92
C THR A 1 -18.30 3.98 -26.03
N SER A 2 -17.17 4.46 -26.60
CA SER A 2 -15.97 4.78 -25.83
C SER A 2 -16.29 6.01 -24.98
N VAL A 3 -16.32 5.85 -23.67
CA VAL A 3 -16.37 6.96 -22.73
C VAL A 3 -15.04 7.70 -22.86
N GLY A 4 -15.04 8.77 -23.64
CA GLY A 4 -13.86 9.61 -23.85
C GLY A 4 -13.51 10.37 -22.56
N VAL A 5 -12.27 10.82 -22.44
CA VAL A 5 -11.78 11.62 -21.30
C VAL A 5 -12.57 12.92 -21.11
N ASP A 6 -13.32 13.33 -22.13
CA ASP A 6 -14.16 14.55 -22.16
C ASP A 6 -15.64 14.28 -21.87
N ASP A 7 -16.04 13.02 -21.61
CA ASP A 7 -17.44 12.68 -21.33
C ASP A 7 -17.83 13.09 -19.90
N PRO A 8 -18.84 13.97 -19.72
CA PRO A 8 -19.32 14.40 -18.41
C PRO A 8 -19.77 13.26 -17.49
N LEU A 9 -20.28 12.16 -18.07
CA LEU A 9 -20.73 10.99 -17.31
C LEU A 9 -19.61 10.37 -16.48
N GLY A 10 -18.38 10.32 -17.00
CA GLY A 10 -17.22 9.82 -16.27
C GLY A 10 -16.93 10.61 -14.98
N TYR A 11 -17.10 11.94 -15.04
CA TYR A 11 -16.91 12.80 -13.86
C TYR A 11 -18.03 12.65 -12.85
N VAL A 12 -19.29 12.54 -13.29
CA VAL A 12 -20.45 12.33 -12.41
C VAL A 12 -20.29 11.01 -11.64
N ILE A 13 -19.99 9.92 -12.35
CA ILE A 13 -19.74 8.62 -11.70
C ILE A 13 -18.57 8.71 -10.70
N SER A 14 -17.51 9.42 -11.06
CA SER A 14 -16.35 9.61 -10.19
C SER A 14 -16.72 10.33 -8.89
N VAL A 15 -17.51 11.40 -8.97
CA VAL A 15 -17.99 12.14 -7.79
C VAL A 15 -18.88 11.28 -6.91
N ILE A 16 -19.80 10.50 -7.49
CA ILE A 16 -20.65 9.57 -6.76
C ILE A 16 -19.81 8.51 -6.03
N MET A 17 -18.82 7.92 -6.70
CA MET A 17 -17.93 6.92 -6.10
C MET A 17 -17.07 7.50 -4.97
N ILE A 18 -16.58 8.73 -5.12
CA ILE A 18 -15.86 9.43 -4.03
C ILE A 18 -16.80 9.65 -2.84
N GLY A 19 -18.00 10.16 -3.07
CA GLY A 19 -19.00 10.36 -2.03
C GLY A 19 -19.34 9.09 -1.27
N PHE A 20 -19.55 7.99 -1.98
CA PHE A 20 -19.80 6.68 -1.38
C PHE A 20 -18.60 6.18 -0.56
N SER A 21 -17.38 6.35 -1.08
CA SER A 21 -16.14 5.95 -0.38
C SER A 21 -15.92 6.75 0.91
N ILE A 22 -16.17 8.07 0.86
CA ILE A 22 -16.07 8.94 2.05
C ILE A 22 -17.14 8.55 3.09
N LEU A 23 -18.37 8.27 2.65
CA LEU A 23 -19.44 7.82 3.51
C LEU A 23 -19.08 6.48 4.21
N ALA A 24 -18.55 5.52 3.45
CA ALA A 24 -18.13 4.24 3.98
C ALA A 24 -17.01 4.39 5.04
N LEU A 25 -16.00 5.22 4.75
CA LEU A 25 -14.94 5.52 5.72
C LEU A 25 -15.47 6.23 6.97
N TRP A 26 -16.38 7.18 6.80
CA TRP A 26 -16.99 7.88 7.92
C TRP A 26 -17.81 6.93 8.80
N LEU A 27 -18.60 6.04 8.20
CA LEU A 27 -19.35 5.00 8.92
C LEU A 27 -18.40 4.05 9.66
N ALA A 28 -17.34 3.58 9.01
CA ALA A 28 -16.33 2.73 9.63
C ALA A 28 -15.67 3.43 10.82
N ALA A 29 -15.25 4.68 10.65
CA ALA A 29 -14.66 5.48 11.73
C ALA A 29 -15.64 5.70 12.89
N ARG A 30 -16.93 5.89 12.60
CA ARG A 30 -17.97 6.07 13.63
C ARG A 30 -18.24 4.79 14.42
N VAL A 31 -18.25 3.63 13.75
CA VAL A 31 -18.41 2.31 14.40
C VAL A 31 -17.20 1.97 15.28
N MET A 32 -16.00 2.40 14.85
CA MET A 32 -14.77 2.16 15.59
C MET A 32 -14.52 3.17 16.72
N LYS A 33 -15.22 4.31 16.70
CA LYS A 33 -15.08 5.35 17.71
C LYS A 33 -15.55 4.85 19.08
N GLY A 34 -14.66 4.88 20.07
CA GLY A 34 -14.94 4.42 21.43
C GLY A 34 -14.60 2.96 21.72
N ARG A 35 -14.08 2.22 20.75
CA ARG A 35 -13.47 0.91 21.00
C ARG A 35 -11.96 1.10 21.17
N ASP A 36 -11.53 1.08 22.45
CA ASP A 36 -10.09 1.01 22.76
C ASP A 36 -9.57 -0.37 22.33
N TYR A 37 -8.95 -0.42 21.16
CA TYR A 37 -8.18 -1.59 20.71
C TYR A 37 -6.77 -1.61 21.31
N ALA A 38 -6.50 -0.74 22.29
CA ALA A 38 -5.30 -0.82 23.08
C ALA A 38 -5.32 -2.17 23.80
N THR A 39 -4.66 -3.16 23.23
CA THR A 39 -4.31 -4.36 23.99
C THR A 39 -3.57 -3.90 25.22
N LEU A 40 -4.22 -4.03 26.37
CA LEU A 40 -3.61 -3.87 27.68
C LEU A 40 -2.48 -4.93 27.75
N GLN A 41 -1.31 -4.58 27.27
CA GLN A 41 -0.07 -5.27 27.63
C GLN A 41 0.28 -4.91 29.09
N LYS A 42 -0.71 -5.07 29.96
CA LYS A 42 -0.50 -5.06 31.40
C LYS A 42 -0.21 -6.48 31.87
N GLY A 43 1.05 -6.71 32.10
CA GLY A 43 1.55 -7.89 32.76
C GLY A 43 2.01 -8.97 31.79
N GLY A 44 3.30 -9.27 31.80
CA GLY A 44 3.92 -10.39 31.11
C GLY A 44 3.51 -11.76 31.69
N GLY A 45 2.23 -12.02 31.75
CA GLY A 45 1.68 -13.34 31.90
C GLY A 45 1.91 -14.07 30.58
N ALA A 46 2.76 -15.08 30.56
CA ALA A 46 2.87 -15.96 29.40
C ALA A 46 1.46 -16.40 29.01
N LEU A 47 1.05 -16.07 27.78
CA LEU A 47 -0.19 -16.54 27.21
C LEU A 47 -0.25 -18.05 27.40
N GLN A 48 -1.12 -18.55 28.29
CA GLN A 48 -1.30 -19.99 28.47
C GLN A 48 -1.81 -20.56 27.14
N LYS A 49 -0.90 -21.15 26.39
CA LYS A 49 -1.21 -21.85 25.16
C LYS A 49 -2.07 -23.07 25.52
N ARG A 50 -3.37 -22.98 25.29
CA ARG A 50 -4.25 -24.12 25.41
C ARG A 50 -3.85 -25.16 24.35
N ARG A 51 -3.63 -26.38 24.75
CA ARG A 51 -3.49 -27.50 23.82
C ARG A 51 -4.88 -27.88 23.31
N LEU A 52 -5.06 -27.83 22.02
CA LEU A 52 -6.29 -28.29 21.37
C LEU A 52 -6.40 -29.81 21.50
N SER A 53 -7.60 -30.32 21.67
CA SER A 53 -7.86 -31.77 21.56
C SER A 53 -7.64 -32.23 20.11
N ALA A 54 -7.50 -33.54 19.90
CA ALA A 54 -7.30 -34.09 18.56
C ALA A 54 -8.41 -33.63 17.58
N TRP A 55 -9.66 -33.66 18.02
CA TRP A 55 -10.81 -33.25 17.22
C TRP A 55 -10.81 -31.73 16.92
N GLU A 56 -10.55 -30.90 17.90
CA GLU A 56 -10.42 -29.45 17.72
C GLU A 56 -9.28 -29.12 16.75
N SER A 57 -8.19 -29.84 16.80
CA SER A 57 -7.06 -29.70 15.88
C SER A 57 -7.45 -30.07 14.45
N VAL A 58 -8.16 -31.17 14.24
CA VAL A 58 -8.64 -31.60 12.92
C VAL A 58 -9.57 -30.54 12.33
N LEU A 59 -10.52 -30.02 13.10
CA LEU A 59 -11.43 -28.98 12.65
C LEU A 59 -10.67 -27.68 12.32
N ALA A 60 -9.78 -27.25 13.19
CA ALA A 60 -9.02 -26.00 12.98
C ALA A 60 -8.13 -26.10 11.73
N TYR A 61 -7.35 -27.17 11.60
CA TYR A 61 -6.48 -27.37 10.43
C TYR A 61 -7.28 -27.63 9.16
N GLY A 62 -8.40 -28.37 9.24
CA GLY A 62 -9.30 -28.59 8.10
C GLY A 62 -9.90 -27.30 7.58
N TRP A 63 -10.34 -26.41 8.51
CA TRP A 63 -10.84 -25.09 8.13
C TRP A 63 -9.75 -24.22 7.50
N ILE A 64 -8.57 -24.17 8.10
CA ILE A 64 -7.43 -23.43 7.54
C ILE A 64 -7.06 -23.98 6.15
N ALA A 65 -6.98 -25.29 5.99
CA ALA A 65 -6.68 -25.92 4.71
C ALA A 65 -7.74 -25.59 3.63
N LEU A 66 -9.02 -25.59 3.99
CA LEU A 66 -10.10 -25.22 3.09
C LEU A 66 -9.97 -23.75 2.64
N VAL A 67 -9.78 -22.83 3.59
CA VAL A 67 -9.59 -21.40 3.29
C VAL A 67 -8.36 -21.19 2.40
N LEU A 68 -7.26 -21.86 2.70
CA LEU A 68 -6.04 -21.79 1.88
C LEU A 68 -6.28 -22.36 0.48
N ALA A 69 -6.96 -23.50 0.35
CA ALA A 69 -7.26 -24.10 -0.95
C ALA A 69 -8.10 -23.16 -1.82
N VAL A 70 -9.17 -22.57 -1.26
CA VAL A 70 -10.01 -21.61 -1.98
C VAL A 70 -9.24 -20.35 -2.36
N THR A 71 -8.42 -19.82 -1.45
CA THR A 71 -7.63 -18.60 -1.69
C THR A 71 -6.51 -18.84 -2.69
N LEU A 72 -5.87 -20.01 -2.67
CA LEU A 72 -4.78 -20.35 -3.57
C LEU A 72 -5.23 -20.88 -4.94
N ALA A 73 -6.46 -21.34 -5.06
CA ALA A 73 -6.98 -21.90 -6.33
C ALA A 73 -6.76 -20.98 -7.54
N PRO A 74 -7.06 -19.65 -7.49
CA PRO A 74 -6.78 -18.75 -8.61
C PRO A 74 -5.28 -18.65 -8.93
N HIS A 75 -4.42 -18.69 -7.91
CA HIS A 75 -2.97 -18.61 -8.09
C HIS A 75 -2.42 -19.87 -8.75
N VAL A 76 -2.94 -21.04 -8.37
CA VAL A 76 -2.62 -22.32 -9.03
C VAL A 76 -3.08 -22.29 -10.47
N GLY A 77 -4.29 -21.76 -10.75
CA GLY A 77 -4.79 -21.57 -12.10
C GLY A 77 -3.88 -20.70 -12.97
N ILE A 78 -3.44 -19.55 -12.45
CA ILE A 78 -2.50 -18.66 -13.15
C ILE A 78 -1.17 -19.36 -13.39
N LEU A 79 -0.66 -20.10 -12.38
CA LEU A 79 0.58 -20.86 -12.51
C LEU A 79 0.48 -21.92 -13.59
N LEU A 80 -0.60 -22.71 -13.62
CA LEU A 80 -0.85 -23.70 -14.67
C LEU A 80 -0.97 -23.05 -16.05
N MET A 81 -1.70 -21.92 -16.15
CA MET A 81 -1.81 -21.16 -17.40
C MET A 81 -0.46 -20.67 -17.91
N SER A 82 0.45 -20.27 -17.03
CA SER A 82 1.76 -19.76 -17.43
C SER A 82 2.66 -20.82 -18.07
N PHE A 83 2.40 -22.10 -17.79
CA PHE A 83 3.11 -23.24 -18.39
C PHE A 83 2.31 -23.91 -19.51
N ALA A 84 1.03 -23.60 -19.67
CA ALA A 84 0.18 -24.25 -20.68
C ALA A 84 0.49 -23.70 -22.06
N LYS A 85 0.72 -24.58 -23.05
CA LYS A 85 0.88 -24.17 -24.44
C LYS A 85 -0.45 -23.66 -24.99
N VAL A 86 -1.52 -24.41 -24.77
CA VAL A 86 -2.92 -24.04 -24.98
C VAL A 86 -3.74 -24.71 -23.89
N TRP A 87 -4.68 -24.00 -23.31
CA TRP A 87 -5.59 -24.57 -22.31
C TRP A 87 -7.02 -24.14 -22.62
N SER A 88 -7.82 -25.06 -23.09
CA SER A 88 -9.22 -24.81 -23.47
C SER A 88 -10.09 -26.01 -23.08
N PHE A 89 -11.14 -25.75 -22.32
CA PHE A 89 -12.23 -26.71 -22.00
C PHE A 89 -11.80 -28.04 -21.34
N SER A 90 -10.57 -28.16 -20.84
CA SER A 90 -10.06 -29.34 -20.12
C SER A 90 -9.74 -29.00 -18.68
N VAL A 91 -9.66 -30.00 -17.77
CA VAL A 91 -9.33 -29.80 -16.37
C VAL A 91 -7.86 -29.44 -16.19
N LEU A 92 -7.00 -29.98 -17.04
CA LEU A 92 -5.55 -29.72 -17.08
C LEU A 92 -5.10 -29.40 -18.50
N PRO A 93 -4.01 -28.64 -18.68
CA PRO A 93 -3.45 -28.37 -20.01
C PRO A 93 -3.00 -29.64 -20.72
N ASP A 94 -3.24 -29.72 -22.03
CA ASP A 94 -2.85 -30.87 -22.86
C ASP A 94 -1.35 -30.90 -23.15
N ALA A 95 -0.69 -29.72 -23.13
CA ALA A 95 0.76 -29.59 -23.35
C ALA A 95 1.34 -28.44 -22.54
N TYR A 96 2.59 -28.59 -22.13
CA TYR A 96 3.32 -27.59 -21.34
C TYR A 96 4.46 -26.98 -22.15
N THR A 97 4.76 -25.69 -21.90
CA THR A 97 5.83 -24.94 -22.57
C THR A 97 6.45 -23.89 -21.62
N LEU A 98 7.69 -23.53 -21.86
CA LEU A 98 8.38 -22.40 -21.25
C LEU A 98 8.51 -21.20 -22.21
N GLU A 99 7.96 -21.31 -23.42
CA GLU A 99 8.07 -20.31 -24.48
C GLU A 99 7.53 -18.94 -24.04
N HIS A 100 6.42 -18.93 -23.26
CA HIS A 100 5.86 -17.70 -22.72
C HIS A 100 6.87 -16.94 -21.85
N TYR A 101 7.66 -17.64 -21.03
CA TYR A 101 8.70 -17.03 -20.22
C TYR A 101 9.84 -16.51 -21.07
N ALA A 102 10.27 -17.28 -22.08
CA ALA A 102 11.31 -16.82 -23.00
C ALA A 102 10.87 -15.55 -23.72
N THR A 103 9.64 -15.49 -24.24
CA THR A 103 9.06 -14.29 -24.88
C THR A 103 8.98 -13.10 -23.91
N VAL A 104 8.54 -13.31 -22.68
CA VAL A 104 8.47 -12.23 -21.68
C VAL A 104 9.86 -11.67 -21.38
N PHE A 105 10.87 -12.52 -21.22
CA PHE A 105 12.23 -12.05 -20.92
C PHE A 105 12.93 -11.42 -22.15
N SER A 106 12.59 -11.81 -23.37
CA SER A 106 13.12 -11.15 -24.59
C SER A 106 12.44 -9.81 -24.86
N ASP A 107 11.12 -9.79 -24.84
CA ASP A 107 10.35 -8.68 -25.39
C ASP A 107 9.92 -7.67 -24.32
N ALA A 108 9.74 -8.10 -23.07
CA ALA A 108 9.23 -7.26 -21.98
C ALA A 108 10.28 -6.93 -20.89
N SER A 109 11.55 -7.34 -21.06
CA SER A 109 12.59 -7.10 -20.04
C SER A 109 12.75 -5.62 -19.69
N GLY A 110 12.68 -4.72 -20.68
CA GLY A 110 12.73 -3.28 -20.49
C GLY A 110 11.53 -2.74 -19.67
N MET A 111 10.32 -3.26 -19.92
CA MET A 111 9.13 -2.89 -19.16
C MET A 111 9.20 -3.39 -17.71
N ILE A 112 9.72 -4.59 -17.50
CA ILE A 112 9.95 -5.15 -16.14
C ILE A 112 10.96 -4.28 -15.39
N GLY A 113 12.10 -3.94 -16.01
CA GLY A 113 13.11 -3.08 -15.43
C GLY A 113 12.58 -1.69 -15.05
N ASN A 114 11.82 -1.06 -15.94
CA ASN A 114 11.19 0.23 -15.70
C ASN A 114 10.19 0.15 -14.53
N THR A 115 9.35 -0.89 -14.50
CA THR A 115 8.38 -1.08 -13.42
C THR A 115 9.08 -1.22 -12.07
N LEU A 116 10.12 -2.04 -11.98
CA LEU A 116 10.91 -2.21 -10.76
C LEU A 116 11.55 -0.89 -10.32
N LEU A 117 12.14 -0.15 -11.24
CA LEU A 117 12.74 1.16 -10.96
C LEU A 117 11.71 2.14 -10.40
N TYR A 118 10.56 2.28 -11.05
CA TYR A 118 9.53 3.23 -10.60
C TYR A 118 8.93 2.82 -9.25
N CYS A 119 8.74 1.52 -9.01
CA CYS A 119 8.29 1.01 -7.73
C CYS A 119 9.31 1.27 -6.61
N VAL A 120 10.60 1.05 -6.86
CA VAL A 120 11.67 1.32 -5.86
C VAL A 120 11.75 2.80 -5.55
N LEU A 121 11.71 3.67 -6.57
CA LEU A 121 11.74 5.12 -6.37
C LEU A 121 10.49 5.60 -5.60
N ALA A 122 9.31 5.11 -5.96
CA ALA A 122 8.07 5.43 -5.25
C ALA A 122 8.12 4.95 -3.79
N ALA A 123 8.56 3.73 -3.54
CA ALA A 123 8.71 3.18 -2.19
C ALA A 123 9.73 3.96 -1.36
N GLY A 124 10.86 4.35 -1.95
CA GLY A 124 11.84 5.21 -1.29
C GLY A 124 11.26 6.57 -0.88
N LEU A 125 10.50 7.19 -1.79
CA LEU A 125 9.79 8.45 -1.51
C LEU A 125 8.77 8.25 -0.37
N ASP A 126 8.01 7.16 -0.40
CA ASP A 126 7.00 6.83 0.61
C ASP A 126 7.62 6.59 1.99
N VAL A 127 8.77 5.93 2.06
CA VAL A 127 9.50 5.74 3.33
C VAL A 127 9.93 7.09 3.90
N VAL A 128 10.49 7.96 3.09
CA VAL A 128 10.92 9.30 3.53
C VAL A 128 9.73 10.14 3.99
N LEU A 129 8.69 10.25 3.16
CA LEU A 129 7.49 11.03 3.49
C LEU A 129 6.70 10.42 4.65
N GLY A 130 6.52 9.11 4.64
CA GLY A 130 5.81 8.38 5.69
C GLY A 130 6.50 8.53 7.04
N THR A 131 7.82 8.40 7.09
CA THR A 131 8.61 8.61 8.32
C THR A 131 8.53 10.06 8.79
N ALA A 132 8.68 11.03 7.88
CA ALA A 132 8.60 12.46 8.23
C ALA A 132 7.22 12.81 8.80
N ILE A 133 6.14 12.40 8.13
CA ILE A 133 4.76 12.65 8.57
C ILE A 133 4.49 11.93 9.90
N ALA A 134 4.89 10.66 10.03
CA ALA A 134 4.73 9.89 11.27
C ALA A 134 5.45 10.56 12.45
N TYR A 135 6.68 11.04 12.23
CA TYR A 135 7.44 11.77 13.23
C TYR A 135 6.73 13.08 13.65
N LEU A 136 6.25 13.86 12.67
CA LEU A 136 5.49 15.08 12.95
C LEU A 136 4.23 14.81 13.78
N ILE A 137 3.51 13.75 13.46
CA ILE A 137 2.27 13.40 14.17
C ILE A 137 2.55 12.89 15.59
N LEU A 138 3.55 12.03 15.76
CA LEU A 138 3.78 11.33 17.04
C LEU A 138 4.74 12.06 17.98
N ARG A 139 5.71 12.82 17.45
CA ARG A 139 6.82 13.42 18.22
C ARG A 139 6.77 14.92 18.32
N THR A 140 5.83 15.58 17.62
CA THR A 140 5.72 17.05 17.69
C THR A 140 4.37 17.51 18.22
N ARG A 141 4.31 18.75 18.68
CA ARG A 141 3.08 19.40 19.15
C ARG A 141 2.53 20.38 18.10
N LEU A 142 2.75 20.12 16.82
CA LEU A 142 2.26 20.99 15.76
C LEU A 142 0.73 21.07 15.79
N PRO A 143 0.16 22.28 15.69
CA PRO A 143 -1.27 22.44 15.54
C PRO A 143 -1.71 21.77 14.24
N ALA A 144 -2.92 21.22 14.23
CA ALA A 144 -3.51 20.58 13.04
C ALA A 144 -2.72 19.38 12.47
N ARG A 145 -1.78 18.77 13.23
CA ARG A 145 -1.02 17.58 12.78
C ARG A 145 -1.89 16.42 12.32
N GLN A 146 -3.13 16.33 12.81
CA GLN A 146 -4.09 15.33 12.38
C GLN A 146 -4.50 15.50 10.91
N TRP A 147 -4.46 16.71 10.37
CA TRP A 147 -4.73 16.93 8.95
C TRP A 147 -3.72 16.26 8.02
N LEU A 148 -2.46 16.09 8.48
CA LEU A 148 -1.44 15.34 7.73
C LEU A 148 -1.85 13.87 7.57
N ASP A 149 -2.40 13.28 8.63
CA ASP A 149 -2.92 11.91 8.58
C ASP A 149 -4.13 11.79 7.65
N TRP A 150 -5.07 12.73 7.76
CA TRP A 150 -6.26 12.76 6.90
C TRP A 150 -5.89 12.95 5.43
N LEU A 151 -4.99 13.88 5.14
CA LEU A 151 -4.53 14.15 3.78
C LEU A 151 -3.81 12.94 3.18
N ALA A 152 -2.87 12.35 3.91
CA ALA A 152 -2.19 11.14 3.47
C ALA A 152 -3.16 9.98 3.25
N SER A 153 -4.16 9.83 4.13
CA SER A 153 -5.16 8.75 4.04
C SER A 153 -6.23 8.99 2.97
N ALA A 154 -6.40 10.22 2.48
CA ALA A 154 -7.40 10.56 1.47
C ALA A 154 -7.24 9.75 0.17
N ALA A 155 -6.00 9.38 -0.18
CA ALA A 155 -5.73 8.56 -1.37
C ALA A 155 -6.37 7.16 -1.30
N LEU A 156 -6.70 6.64 -0.11
CA LEU A 156 -7.42 5.38 0.04
C LEU A 156 -8.92 5.52 -0.26
N ALA A 157 -9.48 6.70 0.02
CA ALA A 157 -10.90 6.97 -0.20
C ALA A 157 -11.24 7.16 -1.68
N ILE A 158 -10.25 7.53 -2.50
CA ILE A 158 -10.47 7.88 -3.89
C ILE A 158 -10.24 6.64 -4.77
N PRO A 159 -11.23 6.20 -5.58
CA PRO A 159 -11.04 5.12 -6.54
C PRO A 159 -9.88 5.40 -7.50
N GLY A 160 -9.09 4.36 -7.81
CA GLY A 160 -7.87 4.53 -8.62
C GLY A 160 -8.10 5.16 -9.99
N LEU A 161 -9.22 4.83 -10.63
CA LEU A 161 -9.59 5.41 -11.93
C LEU A 161 -9.80 6.93 -11.82
N VAL A 162 -10.43 7.38 -10.74
CA VAL A 162 -10.67 8.81 -10.49
C VAL A 162 -9.35 9.55 -10.28
N LEU A 163 -8.42 8.96 -9.53
CA LEU A 163 -7.06 9.51 -9.38
C LEU A 163 -6.35 9.59 -10.72
N ALA A 164 -6.44 8.55 -11.55
CA ALA A 164 -5.80 8.53 -12.88
C ALA A 164 -6.33 9.65 -13.77
N ILE A 165 -7.66 9.83 -13.85
CA ILE A 165 -8.28 10.93 -14.60
C ILE A 165 -7.86 12.28 -14.02
N GLY A 166 -7.83 12.41 -12.70
CA GLY A 166 -7.38 13.62 -12.01
C GLY A 166 -5.93 13.99 -12.39
N TYR A 167 -5.02 13.03 -12.40
CA TYR A 167 -3.62 13.25 -12.81
C TYR A 167 -3.52 13.69 -14.27
N LEU A 168 -4.21 13.01 -15.18
CA LEU A 168 -4.20 13.38 -16.59
C LEU A 168 -4.70 14.81 -16.82
N ARG A 169 -5.71 15.24 -16.07
CA ARG A 169 -6.24 16.60 -16.16
C ARG A 169 -5.36 17.64 -15.49
N LEU A 170 -4.87 17.34 -14.27
CA LEU A 170 -4.04 18.26 -13.50
C LEU A 170 -2.71 18.56 -14.21
N PHE A 171 -2.11 17.55 -14.81
CA PHE A 171 -0.83 17.67 -15.48
C PHE A 171 -0.92 17.89 -17.00
N LYS A 172 -2.11 18.11 -17.53
CA LYS A 172 -2.31 18.47 -18.93
C LYS A 172 -1.55 19.77 -19.23
N GLY A 173 -0.59 19.72 -20.16
CA GLY A 173 0.21 20.90 -20.55
C GLY A 173 1.36 21.25 -19.58
N VAL A 174 1.54 20.51 -18.49
CA VAL A 174 2.68 20.72 -17.58
C VAL A 174 3.91 19.98 -18.12
N HIS A 175 5.03 20.70 -18.20
CA HIS A 175 6.30 20.11 -18.64
C HIS A 175 7.17 19.67 -17.45
N VAL A 176 7.95 18.63 -17.66
CA VAL A 176 8.95 18.20 -16.68
C VAL A 176 10.03 19.29 -16.61
N PRO A 177 10.41 19.76 -15.40
CA PRO A 177 11.45 20.77 -15.26
C PRO A 177 12.71 20.41 -16.07
N PHE A 178 13.27 21.41 -16.74
CA PHE A 178 14.47 21.29 -17.58
C PHE A 178 14.35 20.37 -18.82
N THR A 179 13.12 20.00 -19.23
CA THR A 179 12.88 19.21 -20.43
C THR A 179 11.63 19.68 -21.17
N ASP A 180 11.55 19.44 -22.49
CA ASP A 180 10.35 19.74 -23.28
C ASP A 180 9.28 18.64 -23.20
N LYS A 181 9.50 17.61 -22.36
CA LYS A 181 8.58 16.48 -22.23
C LYS A 181 7.41 16.83 -21.32
N LEU A 182 6.21 16.54 -21.77
CA LEU A 182 5.01 16.67 -20.92
C LEU A 182 5.05 15.67 -19.77
N VAL A 183 4.66 16.10 -18.58
CA VAL A 183 4.59 15.24 -17.37
C VAL A 183 3.67 14.04 -17.59
N ILE A 184 2.57 14.20 -18.33
CA ILE A 184 1.63 13.10 -18.63
C ILE A 184 2.24 11.97 -19.46
N HIS A 185 3.35 12.22 -20.17
CA HIS A 185 4.09 11.21 -20.95
C HIS A 185 5.38 10.77 -20.25
N SER A 186 5.57 11.16 -19.00
CA SER A 186 6.80 10.87 -18.27
C SER A 186 6.59 9.76 -17.23
N TRP A 187 7.66 9.01 -16.97
CA TRP A 187 7.72 8.03 -15.88
C TRP A 187 7.50 8.67 -14.50
N VAL A 188 7.78 9.97 -14.37
CA VAL A 188 7.61 10.73 -13.12
C VAL A 188 6.15 10.70 -12.65
N LEU A 189 5.19 10.84 -13.59
CA LEU A 189 3.78 10.78 -13.24
C LEU A 189 3.37 9.40 -12.70
N ILE A 190 3.89 8.33 -13.31
CA ILE A 190 3.62 6.96 -12.87
C ILE A 190 4.20 6.75 -11.46
N MET A 191 5.45 7.17 -11.24
CA MET A 191 6.11 7.08 -9.94
C MET A 191 5.34 7.85 -8.86
N LEU A 192 4.92 9.09 -9.14
CA LEU A 192 4.12 9.90 -8.22
C LEU A 192 2.75 9.27 -7.94
N ALA A 193 2.10 8.70 -8.96
CA ALA A 193 0.82 8.02 -8.77
C ALA A 193 0.96 6.79 -7.86
N TYR A 194 2.05 6.03 -8.00
CA TYR A 194 2.36 4.92 -7.10
C TYR A 194 2.62 5.40 -5.67
N ALA A 195 3.45 6.43 -5.51
CA ALA A 195 3.77 6.99 -4.21
C ALA A 195 2.51 7.51 -3.51
N VAL A 196 1.74 8.42 -4.12
CA VAL A 196 0.53 8.96 -3.49
C VAL A 196 -0.45 7.86 -3.07
N ARG A 197 -0.61 6.83 -3.90
CA ARG A 197 -1.53 5.73 -3.59
C ARG A 197 -1.04 4.81 -2.48
N ARG A 198 0.27 4.68 -2.30
CA ARG A 198 0.90 3.79 -1.30
C ARG A 198 1.32 4.50 -0.02
N LEU A 199 1.43 5.83 -0.06
CA LEU A 199 1.79 6.64 1.11
C LEU A 199 0.98 6.31 2.39
N PRO A 200 -0.35 6.07 2.36
CA PRO A 200 -1.09 5.72 3.57
C PRO A 200 -0.57 4.46 4.26
N TYR A 201 -0.18 3.45 3.48
CA TYR A 201 0.35 2.19 4.02
C TYR A 201 1.73 2.39 4.64
N ALA A 202 2.61 3.13 3.95
CA ALA A 202 3.92 3.49 4.45
C ALA A 202 3.79 4.31 5.75
N LEU A 203 2.90 5.31 5.78
CA LEU A 203 2.62 6.11 6.97
C LEU A 203 2.19 5.24 8.16
N ARG A 204 1.25 4.32 7.97
CA ARG A 204 0.81 3.42 9.05
C ARG A 204 1.93 2.53 9.55
N SER A 205 2.75 1.98 8.67
CA SER A 205 3.91 1.17 9.03
C SER A 205 4.94 1.98 9.81
N CYS A 206 5.26 3.20 9.35
CA CYS A 206 6.17 4.11 10.04
C CYS A 206 5.62 4.54 11.41
N MET A 207 4.33 4.83 11.52
CA MET A 207 3.69 5.15 12.81
C MET A 207 3.80 3.98 13.79
N ALA A 208 3.51 2.75 13.34
CA ALA A 208 3.63 1.55 14.16
C ALA A 208 5.08 1.32 14.63
N ALA A 209 6.05 1.48 13.74
CA ALA A 209 7.46 1.38 14.08
C ALA A 209 7.90 2.44 15.11
N LEU A 210 7.52 3.71 14.89
CA LEU A 210 7.83 4.80 15.81
C LEU A 210 7.19 4.63 17.19
N GLN A 211 6.01 4.03 17.29
CA GLN A 211 5.34 3.75 18.56
C GLN A 211 6.06 2.67 19.38
N GLN A 212 6.85 1.81 18.74
CA GLN A 212 7.66 0.81 19.43
C GLN A 212 8.93 1.40 20.05
N VAL A 213 9.42 2.54 19.53
CA VAL A 213 10.56 3.26 20.08
C VAL A 213 10.08 4.15 21.23
N HIS A 214 10.48 3.82 22.45
CA HIS A 214 10.10 4.61 23.61
C HIS A 214 10.79 5.98 23.61
N VAL A 215 10.05 7.05 23.95
CA VAL A 215 10.56 8.44 23.95
C VAL A 215 11.79 8.61 24.84
N SER A 216 11.88 7.85 25.94
CA SER A 216 13.04 7.89 26.83
C SER A 216 14.36 7.55 26.16
N LEU A 217 14.36 6.75 25.08
CA LEU A 217 15.59 6.47 24.32
C LEU A 217 16.07 7.70 23.55
N GLU A 218 15.14 8.50 23.05
CA GLU A 218 15.45 9.76 22.38
C GLU A 218 15.99 10.79 23.38
N GLU A 219 15.37 10.88 24.56
CA GLU A 219 15.80 11.75 25.64
C GLU A 219 17.19 11.36 26.19
N ALA A 220 17.44 10.06 26.37
CA ALA A 220 18.74 9.56 26.80
C ALA A 220 19.84 9.88 25.78
N ALA A 221 19.57 9.69 24.48
CA ALA A 221 20.52 10.04 23.43
C ALA A 221 20.86 11.54 23.43
N GLN A 222 19.85 12.39 23.59
CA GLN A 222 20.04 13.84 23.66
C GLN A 222 20.80 14.26 24.95
N SER A 223 20.53 13.60 26.07
CA SER A 223 21.27 13.83 27.34
C SER A 223 22.73 13.45 27.22
N LEU A 224 23.07 12.50 26.37
CA LEU A 224 24.45 12.10 26.03
C LEU A 224 25.08 13.01 24.95
N GLY A 225 24.43 14.13 24.58
CA GLY A 225 24.96 15.11 23.64
C GLY A 225 24.64 14.84 22.15
N ALA A 226 23.79 13.88 21.82
CA ALA A 226 23.40 13.67 20.44
C ALA A 226 22.51 14.83 19.96
N SER A 227 22.79 15.35 18.77
CA SER A 227 21.89 16.30 18.10
C SER A 227 20.57 15.63 17.71
N ARG A 228 19.48 16.41 17.57
CA ARG A 228 18.17 15.90 17.15
C ARG A 228 18.24 15.08 15.87
N LEU A 229 19.00 15.53 14.87
CA LEU A 229 19.16 14.79 13.61
C LEU A 229 19.91 13.47 13.81
N SER A 230 20.94 13.48 14.68
CA SER A 230 21.68 12.25 15.04
C SER A 230 20.78 11.25 15.78
N THR A 231 19.94 11.74 16.71
CA THR A 231 18.96 10.92 17.43
C THR A 231 17.96 10.30 16.45
N ILE A 232 17.38 11.09 15.54
CA ILE A 232 16.46 10.57 14.53
C ILE A 232 17.14 9.49 13.70
N ARG A 233 18.34 9.73 13.18
CA ARG A 233 19.02 8.81 12.26
C ARG A 233 19.55 7.54 12.94
N ARG A 234 19.92 7.58 14.23
CA ARG A 234 20.58 6.45 14.91
C ARG A 234 19.73 5.73 15.93
N VAL A 235 18.64 6.35 16.39
CA VAL A 235 17.78 5.82 17.45
C VAL A 235 16.36 5.60 16.95
N VAL A 236 15.85 6.55 16.19
CA VAL A 236 14.43 6.54 15.76
C VAL A 236 14.24 5.78 14.45
N VAL A 237 15.18 5.95 13.53
CA VAL A 237 15.17 5.34 12.17
C VAL A 237 16.56 4.73 11.92
N PRO A 238 16.88 3.62 12.59
CA PRO A 238 18.12 2.90 12.35
C PRO A 238 18.09 2.10 11.04
#